data_bef3a9a19e3b2bed74139f20eca0b6dd
#
_entry.id   bef3a9a19e3b2bed74139f20eca0b6dd
#
_cell.length_a   1.000
_cell.length_b   1.000
_cell.length_c   1.000
_cell.angle_alpha   90.00
_cell.angle_beta   90.00
_cell.angle_gamma   90.00
#
_symmetry.space_group_name_H-M   'P 1'
#
loop_
_entity.id
_entity.type
_entity.pdbx_description
1 polymer ?
#
loop_
_entity_poly.entity_id
_entity_poly.type
_entity_poly.pdbx_seq_one_letter_code
_entity_poly.pdbx_strand_id
1 'polypeptide(L)'
;MEEWKDIKGYEGLYIISNKGRIAKLLHPKLNKDGYCEQGLVKDKNKKSKRIHRLVAEAFISNPDGLPEVNHIDENKAHNSADNLEWCDHKYNTNHGTRLTRISHTQRNRKDCSKQVICIETKTIYPSINEASRQTGADRNTIADACKGKLKTAKGYHWKFKD
;
A
#
# COMPACT_ATOMS: atom_id res chain seq x y z
N MET A 1 -32.80 -18.87 23.03
CA MET A 1 -31.73 -18.39 22.14
C MET A 1 -30.99 -19.61 21.60
N GLU A 2 -30.44 -19.58 20.39
CA GLU A 2 -29.62 -20.69 19.87
C GLU A 2 -28.18 -20.51 20.36
N GLU A 3 -27.62 -21.58 20.97
CA GLU A 3 -26.28 -21.60 21.52
C GLU A 3 -25.40 -22.57 20.72
N TRP A 4 -24.14 -22.21 20.51
CA TRP A 4 -23.17 -22.98 19.75
C TRP A 4 -22.00 -23.38 20.64
N LYS A 5 -21.54 -24.63 20.51
CA LYS A 5 -20.37 -25.17 21.23
C LYS A 5 -19.47 -25.96 20.29
N ASP A 6 -18.19 -26.04 20.63
CA ASP A 6 -17.26 -26.92 19.90
C ASP A 6 -17.69 -28.38 19.99
N ILE A 7 -17.47 -29.13 18.90
CA ILE A 7 -17.65 -30.58 18.90
C ILE A 7 -16.40 -31.21 19.50
N LYS A 8 -16.57 -32.03 20.57
CA LYS A 8 -15.47 -32.73 21.24
C LYS A 8 -14.62 -33.52 20.25
N GLY A 9 -13.31 -33.30 20.25
CA GLY A 9 -12.34 -33.87 19.32
C GLY A 9 -12.26 -33.18 17.94
N TYR A 10 -13.04 -32.09 17.75
CA TYR A 10 -13.03 -31.27 16.53
C TYR A 10 -13.01 -29.77 16.87
N GLU A 11 -12.46 -29.42 18.00
CA GLU A 11 -12.38 -28.06 18.51
C GLU A 11 -11.68 -27.13 17.50
N GLY A 12 -12.24 -25.97 17.29
CA GLY A 12 -11.75 -25.01 16.31
C GLY A 12 -11.98 -25.38 14.84
N LEU A 13 -12.60 -26.56 14.55
CA LEU A 13 -12.94 -27.01 13.19
C LEU A 13 -14.43 -27.02 12.94
N TYR A 14 -15.21 -27.51 13.92
CA TYR A 14 -16.66 -27.64 13.82
C TYR A 14 -17.33 -27.26 15.13
N ILE A 15 -18.48 -26.58 15.00
CA ILE A 15 -19.38 -26.25 16.11
C ILE A 15 -20.76 -26.84 15.88
N ILE A 16 -21.47 -27.17 16.98
CA ILE A 16 -22.84 -27.68 16.96
C ILE A 16 -23.75 -26.78 17.81
N SER A 17 -24.96 -26.57 17.33
CA SER A 17 -25.96 -25.83 18.09
C SER A 17 -26.83 -26.76 18.94
N ASN A 18 -27.46 -26.19 19.99
CA ASN A 18 -28.48 -26.86 20.79
C ASN A 18 -29.77 -27.18 20.01
N LYS A 19 -29.84 -26.79 18.73
CA LYS A 19 -30.92 -27.11 17.78
C LYS A 19 -30.50 -28.12 16.71
N GLY A 20 -29.33 -28.79 16.87
CA GLY A 20 -28.86 -29.85 15.99
C GLY A 20 -28.23 -29.38 14.67
N ARG A 21 -27.92 -28.08 14.54
CA ARG A 21 -27.20 -27.58 13.36
C ARG A 21 -25.68 -27.71 13.57
N ILE A 22 -24.94 -28.06 12.51
CA ILE A 22 -23.49 -28.12 12.51
C ILE A 22 -22.95 -27.06 11.58
N ALA A 23 -21.92 -26.32 12.01
CA ALA A 23 -21.20 -25.38 11.18
C ALA A 23 -19.70 -25.69 11.20
N LYS A 24 -19.05 -25.49 10.04
CA LYS A 24 -17.60 -25.60 9.89
C LYS A 24 -16.98 -24.22 10.07
N LEU A 25 -15.97 -24.14 10.93
CA LEU A 25 -15.16 -22.94 11.07
C LEU A 25 -14.14 -22.88 9.92
N LEU A 26 -14.11 -21.76 9.22
CA LEU A 26 -13.18 -21.53 8.12
C LEU A 26 -12.01 -20.68 8.62
N HIS A 27 -10.80 -21.08 8.23
CA HIS A 27 -9.58 -20.34 8.55
C HIS A 27 -9.14 -19.54 7.33
N PRO A 28 -9.31 -18.20 7.33
CA PRO A 28 -8.90 -17.36 6.23
C PRO A 28 -7.40 -17.42 5.97
N LYS A 29 -7.00 -17.27 4.70
CA LYS A 29 -5.59 -17.25 4.29
C LYS A 29 -5.15 -15.84 3.96
N LEU A 30 -3.89 -15.52 4.23
CA LEU A 30 -3.27 -14.28 3.78
C LEU A 30 -3.03 -14.35 2.26
N ASN A 31 -3.40 -13.29 1.55
CA ASN A 31 -3.03 -13.11 0.16
C ASN A 31 -1.64 -12.45 0.04
N LYS A 32 -1.15 -12.30 -1.19
CA LYS A 32 0.15 -11.69 -1.49
C LYS A 32 0.29 -10.23 -0.99
N ASP A 33 -0.82 -9.53 -0.81
CA ASP A 33 -0.87 -8.15 -0.36
C ASP A 33 -1.02 -8.03 1.17
N GLY A 34 -1.03 -9.18 1.89
CA GLY A 34 -1.12 -9.27 3.34
C GLY A 34 -2.54 -9.20 3.91
N TYR A 35 -3.59 -9.26 3.07
CA TYR A 35 -4.97 -9.30 3.52
C TYR A 35 -5.45 -10.74 3.77
N CYS A 36 -6.28 -10.93 4.79
CA CYS A 36 -6.99 -12.18 5.01
C CYS A 36 -8.15 -12.31 4.02
N GLU A 37 -8.19 -13.43 3.29
CA GLU A 37 -9.25 -13.75 2.33
C GLU A 37 -9.82 -15.14 2.54
N GLN A 38 -11.10 -15.30 2.20
CA GLN A 38 -11.80 -16.59 2.22
C GLN A 38 -12.67 -16.74 0.99
N GLY A 39 -12.55 -17.90 0.34
CA GLY A 39 -13.47 -18.29 -0.72
C GLY A 39 -14.81 -18.74 -0.14
N LEU A 40 -15.87 -18.00 -0.47
CA LEU A 40 -17.25 -18.34 -0.11
C LEU A 40 -17.97 -18.88 -1.36
N VAL A 41 -18.80 -19.91 -1.17
CA VAL A 41 -19.57 -20.52 -2.24
C VAL A 41 -21.05 -20.23 -2.02
N LYS A 42 -21.70 -19.67 -3.04
CA LYS A 42 -23.15 -19.52 -3.13
C LYS A 42 -23.61 -19.92 -4.53
N ASP A 43 -24.64 -20.73 -4.64
CA ASP A 43 -25.22 -21.18 -5.92
C ASP A 43 -24.17 -21.78 -6.87
N LYS A 44 -23.32 -22.66 -6.35
CA LYS A 44 -22.15 -23.25 -7.04
C LYS A 44 -21.07 -22.27 -7.51
N ASN A 45 -21.23 -20.97 -7.26
CA ASN A 45 -20.27 -19.96 -7.62
C ASN A 45 -19.37 -19.63 -6.42
N LYS A 46 -18.05 -19.76 -6.60
CA LYS A 46 -17.04 -19.41 -5.59
C LYS A 46 -16.56 -17.98 -5.82
N LYS A 47 -16.62 -17.15 -4.77
CA LYS A 47 -16.07 -15.78 -4.77
C LYS A 47 -15.12 -15.61 -3.60
N SER A 48 -13.91 -15.07 -3.84
CA SER A 48 -12.99 -14.66 -2.78
C SER A 48 -13.50 -13.37 -2.15
N LYS A 49 -13.55 -13.33 -0.83
CA LYS A 49 -13.98 -12.17 -0.05
C LYS A 49 -12.91 -11.83 0.97
N ARG A 50 -12.60 -10.53 1.12
CA ARG A 50 -11.70 -10.02 2.15
C ARG A 50 -12.39 -10.01 3.49
N ILE A 51 -11.73 -10.53 4.52
CA ILE A 51 -12.34 -10.72 5.86
C ILE A 51 -12.71 -9.38 6.49
N HIS A 52 -11.83 -8.37 6.46
CA HIS A 52 -12.15 -7.04 7.02
C HIS A 52 -13.45 -6.46 6.45
N ARG A 53 -13.72 -6.65 5.15
CA ARG A 53 -14.98 -6.17 4.55
C ARG A 53 -16.19 -6.94 5.06
N LEU A 54 -16.08 -8.27 5.19
CA LEU A 54 -17.16 -9.09 5.74
C LEU A 54 -17.47 -8.73 7.19
N VAL A 55 -16.43 -8.47 7.99
CA VAL A 55 -16.59 -8.02 9.38
C VAL A 55 -17.22 -6.63 9.44
N ALA A 56 -16.72 -5.68 8.64
CA ALA A 56 -17.27 -4.33 8.62
C ALA A 56 -18.73 -4.32 8.16
N GLU A 57 -19.07 -5.06 7.10
CA GLU A 57 -20.46 -5.19 6.60
C GLU A 57 -21.40 -5.82 7.62
N ALA A 58 -20.93 -6.71 8.49
CA ALA A 58 -21.74 -7.42 9.45
C ALA A 58 -21.87 -6.72 10.82
N PHE A 59 -20.84 -5.96 11.24
CA PHE A 59 -20.72 -5.51 12.64
C PHE A 59 -20.53 -4.00 12.80
N ILE A 60 -20.21 -3.25 11.73
CA ILE A 60 -19.92 -1.82 11.82
C ILE A 60 -20.95 -1.03 10.99
N SER A 61 -21.69 -0.14 11.66
CA SER A 61 -22.66 0.72 10.98
C SER A 61 -21.98 1.64 9.97
N ASN A 62 -22.60 1.81 8.79
CA ASN A 62 -22.12 2.69 7.71
C ASN A 62 -23.26 3.59 7.20
N PRO A 63 -23.74 4.54 8.02
CA PRO A 63 -24.87 5.40 7.66
C PRO A 63 -24.53 6.31 6.47
N ASP A 64 -23.27 6.69 6.31
CA ASP A 64 -22.80 7.60 5.25
C ASP A 64 -22.44 6.87 3.95
N GLY A 65 -22.56 5.53 3.90
CA GLY A 65 -22.26 4.74 2.71
C GLY A 65 -20.79 4.82 2.26
N LEU A 66 -19.84 4.94 3.19
CA LEU A 66 -18.42 5.07 2.90
C LEU A 66 -17.89 3.81 2.19
N PRO A 67 -17.07 3.95 1.12
CA PRO A 67 -16.75 2.84 0.22
C PRO A 67 -15.62 1.92 0.69
N GLU A 68 -14.76 2.37 1.58
CA GLU A 68 -13.55 1.66 2.00
C GLU A 68 -13.58 1.27 3.48
N VAL A 69 -12.81 0.25 3.81
CA VAL A 69 -12.59 -0.20 5.20
C VAL A 69 -11.10 -0.07 5.50
N ASN A 70 -10.77 0.69 6.54
CA ASN A 70 -9.42 0.89 7.03
C ASN A 70 -9.13 0.00 8.24
N HIS A 71 -7.87 -0.40 8.43
CA HIS A 71 -7.36 -1.00 9.68
C HIS A 71 -6.71 0.10 10.51
N ILE A 72 -7.26 0.37 11.69
CA ILE A 72 -6.83 1.47 12.56
C ILE A 72 -5.36 1.33 12.95
N ASP A 73 -4.91 0.10 13.22
CA ASP A 73 -3.51 -0.23 13.58
C ASP A 73 -2.59 -0.47 12.37
N GLU A 74 -3.05 -0.25 11.13
CA GLU A 74 -2.37 -0.55 9.86
C GLU A 74 -2.04 -2.05 9.65
N ASN A 75 -2.48 -2.97 10.51
CA ASN A 75 -2.25 -4.39 10.38
C ASN A 75 -3.39 -5.08 9.60
N LYS A 76 -3.15 -5.40 8.35
CA LYS A 76 -4.11 -6.02 7.43
C LYS A 76 -4.59 -7.42 7.84
N ALA A 77 -3.91 -8.05 8.77
CA ALA A 77 -4.28 -9.36 9.33
C ALA A 77 -5.19 -9.24 10.57
N HIS A 78 -5.26 -8.06 11.19
CA HIS A 78 -6.06 -7.82 12.39
C HIS A 78 -7.46 -7.34 12.02
N ASN A 79 -8.37 -8.30 11.79
CA ASN A 79 -9.71 -8.07 11.25
C ASN A 79 -10.81 -8.04 12.31
N SER A 80 -10.50 -7.69 13.55
CA SER A 80 -11.46 -7.48 14.64
C SER A 80 -12.30 -6.23 14.38
N ALA A 81 -13.58 -6.22 14.75
CA ALA A 81 -14.47 -5.10 14.46
C ALA A 81 -14.04 -3.79 15.13
N ASP A 82 -13.41 -3.87 16.30
CA ASP A 82 -12.85 -2.75 17.05
C ASP A 82 -11.60 -2.11 16.41
N ASN A 83 -10.95 -2.84 15.46
CA ASN A 83 -9.81 -2.36 14.69
C ASN A 83 -10.17 -1.91 13.27
N LEU A 84 -11.45 -1.90 12.92
CA LEU A 84 -11.90 -1.57 11.57
C LEU A 84 -12.82 -0.34 11.60
N GLU A 85 -12.70 0.48 10.56
CA GLU A 85 -13.57 1.64 10.36
C GLU A 85 -13.92 1.82 8.90
N TRP A 86 -15.13 2.31 8.63
CA TRP A 86 -15.50 2.77 7.29
C TRP A 86 -14.86 4.13 7.00
N CYS A 87 -14.37 4.31 5.80
CA CYS A 87 -13.69 5.54 5.41
C CYS A 87 -13.84 5.84 3.91
N ASP A 88 -13.52 7.08 3.54
CA ASP A 88 -13.35 7.46 2.15
C ASP A 88 -11.93 7.14 1.65
N HIS A 89 -11.73 7.24 0.34
CA HIS A 89 -10.44 6.98 -0.29
C HIS A 89 -9.34 7.94 0.18
N LYS A 90 -9.66 9.22 0.39
CA LYS A 90 -8.70 10.25 0.83
C LYS A 90 -8.19 9.96 2.23
N TYR A 91 -9.10 9.66 3.15
CA TYR A 91 -8.75 9.29 4.52
C TYR A 91 -7.87 8.03 4.52
N ASN A 92 -8.30 6.95 3.86
CA ASN A 92 -7.56 5.68 3.80
C ASN A 92 -6.16 5.85 3.19
N THR A 93 -6.03 6.70 2.17
CA THR A 93 -4.74 6.98 1.55
C THR A 93 -3.78 7.73 2.47
N ASN A 94 -4.29 8.61 3.31
CA ASN A 94 -3.50 9.47 4.20
C ASN A 94 -3.33 8.91 5.62
N HIS A 95 -4.04 7.81 5.93
CA HIS A 95 -4.00 7.20 7.26
C HIS A 95 -2.62 6.64 7.62
N GLY A 96 -2.25 6.78 8.87
CA GLY A 96 -1.07 6.16 9.48
C GLY A 96 0.26 6.59 8.88
N THR A 97 1.18 5.63 8.79
CA THR A 97 2.58 5.85 8.40
C THR A 97 2.83 5.81 6.88
N ARG A 98 1.78 5.65 6.05
CA ARG A 98 1.94 5.47 4.60
C ARG A 98 2.69 6.61 3.93
N LEU A 99 2.32 7.86 4.21
CA LEU A 99 2.98 9.04 3.62
C LEU A 99 4.45 9.13 4.03
N THR A 100 4.75 8.82 5.29
CA THR A 100 6.12 8.79 5.81
C THR A 100 6.94 7.70 5.12
N ARG A 101 6.37 6.51 4.94
CA ARG A 101 7.02 5.39 4.21
C ARG A 101 7.29 5.72 2.75
N ILE A 102 6.32 6.35 2.05
CA ILE A 102 6.48 6.78 0.66
C ILE A 102 7.58 7.83 0.56
N SER A 103 7.57 8.85 1.43
CA SER A 103 8.60 9.89 1.47
C SER A 103 10.00 9.30 1.72
N HIS A 104 10.12 8.36 2.65
CA HIS A 104 11.39 7.68 2.94
C HIS A 104 11.87 6.83 1.76
N THR A 105 10.97 6.10 1.11
CA THR A 105 11.30 5.29 -0.08
C THR A 105 11.73 6.17 -1.25
N GLN A 106 11.07 7.32 -1.46
CA GLN A 106 11.44 8.27 -2.51
C GLN A 106 12.80 8.93 -2.24
N ARG A 107 13.12 9.26 -0.97
CA ARG A 107 14.44 9.79 -0.58
C ARG A 107 15.55 8.78 -0.79
N ASN A 108 15.28 7.49 -0.55
CA ASN A 108 16.26 6.40 -0.66
C ASN A 108 16.41 5.85 -2.10
N ARG A 109 15.64 6.34 -3.08
CA ARG A 109 15.88 6.05 -4.50
C ARG A 109 17.13 6.74 -5.04
N LYS A 110 18.25 6.67 -4.30
CA LYS A 110 19.55 7.18 -4.75
C LYS A 110 20.05 6.49 -6.03
N ASP A 111 19.63 5.24 -6.26
CA ASP A 111 20.13 4.42 -7.36
C ASP A 111 19.54 4.73 -8.73
N CYS A 112 18.48 5.58 -8.80
CA CYS A 112 17.89 5.96 -10.09
C CYS A 112 18.30 7.34 -10.61
N SER A 113 19.04 8.13 -9.83
CA SER A 113 19.53 9.44 -10.28
C SER A 113 20.93 9.31 -10.83
N LYS A 114 21.06 9.50 -12.15
CA LYS A 114 22.39 9.55 -12.79
C LYS A 114 23.15 10.79 -12.30
N GLN A 115 24.40 10.57 -11.87
CA GLN A 115 25.32 11.67 -11.57
C GLN A 115 25.58 12.48 -12.83
N VAL A 116 25.76 13.76 -12.67
CA VAL A 116 26.11 14.67 -13.77
C VAL A 116 27.35 15.50 -13.42
N ILE A 117 28.13 15.81 -14.41
CA ILE A 117 29.33 16.62 -14.29
C ILE A 117 29.18 17.91 -15.11
N CYS A 118 29.49 19.04 -14.50
CA CYS A 118 29.74 20.29 -15.19
C CYS A 118 31.18 20.27 -15.71
N ILE A 119 31.37 20.39 -17.01
CA ILE A 119 32.69 20.19 -17.65
C ILE A 119 33.65 21.31 -17.29
N GLU A 120 33.18 22.55 -17.25
CA GLU A 120 34.00 23.72 -16.97
C GLU A 120 34.50 23.75 -15.54
N THR A 121 33.60 23.48 -14.58
CA THR A 121 33.96 23.52 -13.14
C THR A 121 34.49 22.18 -12.64
N LYS A 122 34.42 21.12 -13.44
CA LYS A 122 34.74 19.74 -13.05
C LYS A 122 33.97 19.22 -11.84
N THR A 123 32.88 19.90 -11.47
CA THR A 123 32.07 19.57 -10.30
C THR A 123 31.11 18.43 -10.65
N ILE A 124 31.08 17.39 -9.80
CA ILE A 124 30.18 16.25 -9.93
C ILE A 124 28.99 16.47 -8.98
N TYR A 125 27.80 16.36 -9.52
CA TYR A 125 26.56 16.42 -8.77
C TYR A 125 25.89 15.06 -8.72
N PRO A 126 25.32 14.64 -7.57
CA PRO A 126 24.70 13.33 -7.41
C PRO A 126 23.42 13.14 -8.27
N SER A 127 22.86 14.26 -8.78
CA SER A 127 21.69 14.23 -9.66
C SER A 127 21.56 15.55 -10.44
N ILE A 128 20.76 15.51 -11.52
CA ILE A 128 20.36 16.74 -12.26
C ILE A 128 19.63 17.72 -11.35
N ASN A 129 18.79 17.22 -10.42
CA ASN A 129 18.06 18.08 -9.48
C ASN A 129 19.01 18.84 -8.54
N GLU A 130 20.07 18.18 -8.07
CA GLU A 130 21.07 18.82 -7.22
C GLU A 130 21.90 19.83 -8.00
N ALA A 131 22.31 19.48 -9.22
CA ALA A 131 23.00 20.39 -10.11
C ALA A 131 22.15 21.65 -10.38
N SER A 132 20.87 21.49 -10.68
CA SER A 132 19.92 22.61 -10.88
C SER A 132 19.83 23.50 -9.65
N ARG A 133 19.70 22.91 -8.46
CA ARG A 133 19.59 23.66 -7.20
C ARG A 133 20.83 24.48 -6.89
N GLN A 134 22.01 23.90 -7.08
CA GLN A 134 23.27 24.57 -6.74
C GLN A 134 23.70 25.60 -7.79
N THR A 135 23.43 25.35 -9.07
CA THR A 135 23.88 26.23 -10.15
C THR A 135 22.79 27.23 -10.59
N GLY A 136 21.53 26.97 -10.25
CA GLY A 136 20.39 27.75 -10.75
C GLY A 136 20.12 27.56 -12.24
N ALA A 137 20.69 26.51 -12.86
CA ALA A 137 20.33 26.12 -14.23
C ALA A 137 19.04 25.30 -14.21
N ASP A 138 18.17 25.47 -15.22
CA ASP A 138 16.95 24.69 -15.30
C ASP A 138 17.24 23.20 -15.50
N ARG A 139 16.54 22.33 -14.77
CA ARG A 139 16.76 20.87 -14.76
C ARG A 139 16.56 20.22 -16.12
N ASN A 140 15.61 20.71 -16.92
CA ASN A 140 15.31 20.11 -18.22
C ASN A 140 16.41 20.49 -19.20
N THR A 141 16.91 21.73 -19.15
CA THR A 141 18.03 22.17 -19.98
C THR A 141 19.33 21.44 -19.64
N ILE A 142 19.62 21.15 -18.33
CA ILE A 142 20.75 20.29 -17.92
C ILE A 142 20.56 18.88 -18.48
N ALA A 143 19.35 18.29 -18.37
CA ALA A 143 19.06 16.96 -18.89
C ALA A 143 19.26 16.87 -20.41
N ASP A 144 18.80 17.88 -21.13
CA ASP A 144 18.92 17.94 -22.61
C ASP A 144 20.38 18.19 -23.05
N ALA A 145 21.14 18.96 -22.30
CA ALA A 145 22.58 19.09 -22.52
C ALA A 145 23.33 17.78 -22.31
N CYS A 146 23.02 17.04 -21.21
CA CYS A 146 23.59 15.71 -20.94
C CYS A 146 23.24 14.69 -22.03
N LYS A 147 22.10 14.84 -22.70
CA LYS A 147 21.65 13.97 -23.82
C LYS A 147 22.15 14.44 -25.19
N GLY A 148 22.89 15.54 -25.24
CA GLY A 148 23.37 16.12 -26.50
C GLY A 148 22.32 16.86 -27.33
N LYS A 149 21.12 17.08 -26.79
CA LYS A 149 20.06 17.84 -27.47
C LYS A 149 20.31 19.35 -27.44
N LEU A 150 20.97 19.84 -26.39
CA LEU A 150 21.41 21.21 -26.24
C LEU A 150 22.95 21.22 -26.07
N LYS A 151 23.59 22.28 -26.57
CA LYS A 151 25.04 22.44 -26.37
C LYS A 151 25.37 22.75 -24.91
N THR A 152 24.61 23.66 -24.31
CA THR A 152 24.88 24.15 -22.93
C THR A 152 23.58 24.32 -22.15
N ALA A 153 23.69 24.30 -20.82
CA ALA A 153 22.66 24.77 -19.90
C ALA A 153 23.27 25.86 -19.02
N LYS A 154 22.69 27.07 -19.03
CA LYS A 154 23.21 28.27 -18.33
C LYS A 154 24.69 28.57 -18.64
N GLY A 155 25.08 28.37 -19.91
CA GLY A 155 26.46 28.64 -20.36
C GLY A 155 27.49 27.53 -20.06
N TYR A 156 27.10 26.45 -19.38
CA TYR A 156 27.97 25.32 -19.05
C TYR A 156 27.64 24.09 -19.86
N HIS A 157 28.67 23.26 -20.15
CA HIS A 157 28.50 21.95 -20.77
C HIS A 157 28.32 20.88 -19.69
N TRP A 158 27.40 19.93 -19.98
CA TRP A 158 26.99 18.91 -19.00
C TRP A 158 27.08 17.52 -19.63
N LYS A 159 27.54 16.55 -18.84
CA LYS A 159 27.55 15.14 -19.18
C LYS A 159 27.05 14.29 -18.02
N PHE A 160 26.44 13.15 -18.34
CA PHE A 160 26.27 12.11 -17.33
C PHE A 160 27.66 11.59 -16.96
N LYS A 161 27.85 11.30 -15.67
CA LYS A 161 29.04 10.59 -15.20
C LYS A 161 28.79 9.11 -15.39
N ASP A 162 29.67 8.45 -16.13
CA ASP A 162 29.70 7.00 -16.29
C ASP A 162 30.07 6.30 -14.98
#